data_4eaaec1dbbb20c2e2eae39030432190e
#
_entry.id   4eaaec1dbbb20c2e2eae39030432190e
#
_cell.length_a   1.000
_cell.length_b   1.000
_cell.length_c   1.000
_cell.angle_alpha   90.00
_cell.angle_beta   90.00
_cell.angle_gamma   90.00
#
_symmetry.space_group_name_H-M   'P 1'
#
loop_
_entity.id
_entity.type
_entity.pdbx_description
1 polymer ?
#
loop_
_entity_poly.entity_id
_entity_poly.type
_entity_poly.pdbx_seq_one_letter_code
_entity_poly.pdbx_strand_id
1 'polypeptide(L)' 'MIDRAALEAKLAQLEIEHSDLDASILALQMQAHVDQIRVQRLKKRKLALKDQIAKVRNELTPDIIA' A
#
# COMPACT_ATOMS: atom_id res chain seq x y z
N MET A 1 -1.29 -23.76 7.82
CA MET A 1 -1.93 -23.81 6.49
C MET A 1 -2.32 -22.41 6.06
N ILE A 2 -2.04 -22.06 4.81
CA ILE A 2 -2.36 -20.73 4.30
C ILE A 2 -3.78 -20.70 3.76
N ASP A 3 -4.55 -19.77 4.23
CA ASP A 3 -5.91 -19.54 3.74
C ASP A 3 -5.84 -18.54 2.60
N ARG A 4 -5.99 -19.03 1.37
CA ARG A 4 -5.89 -18.18 0.18
C ARG A 4 -6.94 -17.08 0.18
N ALA A 5 -8.16 -17.40 0.59
CA ALA A 5 -9.23 -16.40 0.63
C ALA A 5 -8.91 -15.28 1.61
N ALA A 6 -8.31 -15.61 2.75
CA ALA A 6 -7.91 -14.61 3.72
C ALA A 6 -6.78 -13.73 3.18
N LEU A 7 -5.85 -14.32 2.46
CA LEU A 7 -4.76 -13.55 1.84
C LEU A 7 -5.28 -12.63 0.74
N GLU A 8 -6.23 -13.11 -0.05
CA GLU A 8 -6.82 -12.27 -1.09
C GLU A 8 -7.60 -11.10 -0.51
N ALA A 9 -8.33 -11.35 0.57
CA ALA A 9 -9.04 -10.28 1.26
C ALA A 9 -8.07 -9.26 1.84
N LYS A 10 -6.98 -9.73 2.43
CA LYS A 10 -5.96 -8.85 2.98
C LYS A 10 -5.30 -8.02 1.88
N LEU A 11 -5.01 -8.64 0.76
CA LEU A 11 -4.41 -7.92 -0.37
C LEU A 11 -5.34 -6.81 -0.86
N ALA A 12 -6.63 -7.11 -1.01
CA ALA A 12 -7.59 -6.10 -1.44
C ALA A 12 -7.64 -4.93 -0.45
N GLN A 13 -7.63 -5.24 0.84
CA GLN A 13 -7.64 -4.22 1.89
C GLN A 13 -6.40 -3.33 1.80
N LEU A 14 -5.23 -3.94 1.63
CA LEU A 14 -3.98 -3.21 1.53
C LEU A 14 -3.96 -2.32 0.28
N GLU A 15 -4.50 -2.81 -0.82
CA GLU A 15 -4.54 -2.04 -2.05
C GLU A 15 -5.47 -0.83 -1.93
N ILE A 16 -6.58 -0.98 -1.22
CA ILE A 16 -7.47 0.14 -0.95
C ILE A 16 -6.76 1.19 -0.10
N GLU A 17 -6.09 0.75 0.96
CA GLU A 17 -5.34 1.68 1.81
C GLU A 17 -4.24 2.40 1.05
N HIS A 18 -3.54 1.69 0.18
CA HIS A 18 -2.49 2.27 -0.64
C HIS A 18 -3.07 3.34 -1.58
N SER A 19 -4.20 3.04 -2.20
CA SER A 19 -4.87 3.97 -3.09
C SER A 19 -5.34 5.21 -2.34
N ASP A 20 -5.90 5.03 -1.14
CA ASP A 20 -6.36 6.14 -0.30
C ASP A 20 -5.20 7.05 0.09
N LEU A 21 -4.07 6.46 0.46
CA LEU A 21 -2.88 7.24 0.80
C LEU A 21 -2.35 8.03 -0.38
N ASP A 22 -2.35 7.41 -1.55
CA ASP A 22 -1.92 8.08 -2.76
C ASP A 22 -2.78 9.32 -3.04
N ALA A 23 -4.10 9.17 -2.92
CA ALA A 23 -5.03 10.28 -3.12
C ALA A 23 -4.82 11.37 -2.07
N SER A 24 -4.59 10.98 -0.81
CA SER A 24 -4.35 11.93 0.27
C SER A 24 -3.07 12.73 0.05
N ILE A 25 -2.02 12.05 -0.38
CA ILE A 25 -0.75 12.72 -0.68
C ILE A 25 -0.94 13.74 -1.81
N LEU A 26 -1.61 13.32 -2.86
CA LEU A 26 -1.85 14.21 -3.99
C LEU A 26 -2.65 15.45 -3.55
N ALA A 27 -3.70 15.25 -2.75
CA ALA A 27 -4.51 16.34 -2.26
C ALA A 27 -3.70 17.33 -1.43
N LEU A 28 -2.82 16.82 -0.57
CA LEU A 28 -1.94 17.67 0.24
C LEU A 28 -0.97 18.47 -0.62
N GLN A 29 -0.44 17.84 -1.66
CA GLN A 29 0.54 18.49 -2.54
C GLN A 29 -0.08 19.57 -3.40
N MET A 30 -1.41 19.54 -3.57
CA MET A 30 -2.11 20.55 -4.35
C MET A 30 -2.51 21.78 -3.54
N GLN A 31 -2.26 21.79 -2.26
CA GLN A 31 -2.57 22.93 -1.40
C GLN A 31 -1.57 24.07 -1.62
N ALA A 32 -2.03 25.29 -1.38
CA ALA A 32 -1.16 26.48 -1.53
C ALA A 32 0.06 26.41 -0.62
N HIS A 33 -0.16 25.91 0.60
CA HIS A 33 0.93 25.72 1.57
C HIS A 33 1.02 24.24 1.89
N VAL A 34 2.01 23.58 1.29
CA VAL A 34 2.17 22.14 1.46
C VAL A 34 2.82 21.83 2.80
N ASP A 35 2.15 20.98 3.58
CA ASP A 35 2.70 20.47 4.84
C ASP A 35 3.65 19.32 4.51
N GLN A 36 4.93 19.64 4.40
CA GLN A 36 5.94 18.67 3.98
C GLN A 36 6.10 17.54 4.99
N ILE A 37 5.95 17.83 6.28
CA ILE A 37 6.08 16.80 7.30
C ILE A 37 4.96 15.76 7.14
N ARG A 38 3.75 16.23 6.92
CA ARG A 38 2.60 15.35 6.73
C ARG A 38 2.74 14.51 5.46
N VAL A 39 3.17 15.15 4.37
CA VAL A 39 3.41 14.45 3.12
C VAL A 39 4.46 13.36 3.31
N GLN A 40 5.55 13.66 4.00
CA GLN A 40 6.60 12.70 4.27
C GLN A 40 6.10 11.50 5.05
N ARG A 41 5.29 11.74 6.08
CA ARG A 41 4.72 10.66 6.88
C ARG A 41 3.84 9.75 6.05
N LEU A 42 3.01 10.34 5.20
CA LEU A 42 2.11 9.57 4.35
C LEU A 42 2.88 8.77 3.31
N LYS A 43 3.93 9.36 2.74
CA LYS A 43 4.78 8.66 1.78
C LYS A 43 5.47 7.46 2.42
N LYS A 44 5.94 7.63 3.65
CA LYS A 44 6.58 6.53 4.37
C LYS A 44 5.60 5.41 4.62
N ARG A 45 4.37 5.74 5.03
CA ARG A 45 3.32 4.75 5.24
C ARG A 45 2.96 4.04 3.94
N LYS A 46 2.92 4.79 2.84
CA LYS A 46 2.63 4.22 1.53
C LYS A 46 3.68 3.19 1.13
N LEU A 47 4.94 3.49 1.38
CA LEU A 47 6.03 2.54 1.09
C LEU A 47 5.91 1.28 1.94
N ALA A 48 5.54 1.42 3.21
CA ALA A 48 5.34 0.27 4.06
C ALA A 48 4.19 -0.60 3.56
N LEU A 49 3.11 0.02 3.10
CA LEU A 49 1.99 -0.72 2.52
C LEU A 49 2.38 -1.42 1.24
N LYS A 50 3.16 -0.76 0.40
CA LYS A 50 3.64 -1.37 -0.84
C LYS A 50 4.46 -2.63 -0.54
N ASP A 51 5.28 -2.57 0.50
CA ASP A 51 6.06 -3.73 0.94
C ASP A 51 5.15 -4.88 1.36
N GLN A 52 4.13 -4.58 2.14
CA GLN A 52 3.18 -5.58 2.59
C GLN A 52 2.41 -6.19 1.43
N ILE A 53 2.02 -5.36 0.48
CA ILE A 53 1.33 -5.82 -0.73
C ILE A 53 2.22 -6.81 -1.48
N ALA A 54 3.48 -6.48 -1.65
CA ALA A 54 4.42 -7.36 -2.35
C ALA A 54 4.56 -8.70 -1.63
N LYS A 55 4.63 -8.69 -0.31
CA LYS A 55 4.74 -9.92 0.48
C LYS A 55 3.50 -10.80 0.32
N VAL A 56 2.32 -10.21 0.40
CA VAL A 56 1.08 -10.97 0.25
C VAL A 56 0.96 -11.53 -1.16
N ARG A 57 1.32 -10.74 -2.16
CA ARG A 57 1.30 -11.23 -3.54
C ARG A 57 2.24 -12.41 -3.74
N ASN A 58 3.42 -12.36 -3.11
CA ASN A 58 4.36 -13.45 -3.18
C ASN A 58 3.82 -14.73 -2.54
N GLU A 59 3.04 -14.58 -1.49
CA GLU A 59 2.41 -15.73 -0.86
C GLU A 59 1.29 -16.31 -1.72
N LEU A 60 0.57 -15.46 -2.42
CA LEU A 60 -0.51 -15.90 -3.30
C LEU A 60 0.01 -16.51 -4.60
N THR A 61 1.15 -15.99 -5.07
CA THR A 61 1.75 -16.45 -6.33
C THR A 61 3.15 -16.91 -6.05
N PRO A 62 3.30 -18.08 -5.55
CA PRO A 62 4.61 -18.55 -5.18
C PRO A 62 5.42 -18.62 -6.42
N ASP A 63 6.27 -18.30 -6.60
CA ASP A 63 6.97 -18.24 -7.55
C ASP A 63 7.44 -18.88 -8.34
N ILE A 64 7.71 -18.86 -8.91
CA ILE A 64 7.92 -19.45 -9.77
C ILE A 64 8.94 -19.12 -10.52
N ILE A 65 9.64 -19.18 -10.72
CA ILE A 65 10.48 -18.86 -11.37
C ILE A 65 10.92 -19.21 -12.15
N ALA A 66 10.99 -19.20 -12.53
CA ALA A 66 11.40 -19.55 -13.47
C ALA A 66 12.55 -19.70 -13.78
#